data_8f6afa5d20492bc664b34984b78d0d2a
#
_entry.id   8f6afa5d20492bc664b34984b78d0d2a
#
_cell.length_a   1.000
_cell.length_b   1.000
_cell.length_c   1.000
_cell.angle_alpha   90.00
_cell.angle_beta   90.00
_cell.angle_gamma   90.00
#
_symmetry.space_group_name_H-M   'P 1'
#
loop_
_entity.id
_entity.type
_entity.pdbx_description
1 polymer ?
#
loop_
_entity_poly.entity_id
_entity_poly.type
_entity_poly.pdbx_seq_one_letter_code
_entity_poly.pdbx_strand_id
1 'polypeptide(L)'
;MCFLHNLVQKYLEQLEFTFLGLFATEYEVGVYSAIYKIPYMLMLLWTPISQVIYPISSKNITNDFKKGEFLINRIQKVMLILFSCIAVCVGILAKPLCGVLFGKEYVTYYYIVYPLLGWLLLGINNNFVGIQTLVGAGYDKEYGKCFQIGVVITIIINYFAIKMVENTGSCFSTYVVRRNIVNYALV
;
A
#
# COMPACT_ATOMS: atom_id res chain seq x y z
N MET A 1 -15.14 -10.95 10.45
CA MET A 1 -13.97 -11.16 9.57
C MET A 1 -13.15 -9.89 9.29
N CYS A 2 -13.75 -8.72 9.06
CA CYS A 2 -13.00 -7.45 8.90
C CYS A 2 -12.03 -7.12 10.06
N PHE A 3 -12.37 -7.48 11.30
CA PHE A 3 -11.50 -7.24 12.45
C PHE A 3 -10.19 -8.05 12.39
N LEU A 4 -10.27 -9.30 11.98
CA LEU A 4 -9.09 -10.18 11.82
C LEU A 4 -8.19 -9.69 10.69
N HIS A 5 -8.78 -9.26 9.58
CA HIS A 5 -8.07 -8.66 8.45
C HIS A 5 -7.27 -7.41 8.87
N ASN A 6 -7.94 -6.47 9.57
CA ASN A 6 -7.30 -5.26 10.07
C ASN A 6 -6.18 -5.55 11.10
N LEU A 7 -6.38 -6.57 11.95
CA LEU A 7 -5.33 -7.03 12.87
C LEU A 7 -4.12 -7.58 12.12
N VAL A 8 -4.35 -8.50 11.18
CA VAL A 8 -3.26 -9.11 10.40
C VAL A 8 -2.51 -8.05 9.60
N GLN A 9 -3.21 -7.08 9.01
CA GLN A 9 -2.59 -5.99 8.28
C GLN A 9 -1.73 -5.10 9.19
N LYS A 10 -2.20 -4.75 10.39
CA LYS A 10 -1.39 -4.04 11.40
C LYS A 10 -0.16 -4.84 11.84
N TYR A 11 -0.30 -6.15 12.04
CA TYR A 11 0.84 -7.00 12.39
C TYR A 11 1.86 -7.07 11.26
N LEU A 12 1.42 -7.11 10.00
CA LEU A 12 2.31 -7.08 8.84
C LEU A 12 3.08 -5.76 8.75
N GLU A 13 2.41 -4.62 8.94
CA GLU A 13 3.07 -3.31 9.00
C GLU A 13 4.11 -3.25 10.13
N GLN A 14 3.77 -3.76 11.31
CA GLN A 14 4.73 -3.82 12.44
C GLN A 14 5.91 -4.77 12.16
N LEU A 15 5.66 -5.93 11.57
CA LEU A 15 6.73 -6.85 11.15
C LEU A 15 7.67 -6.18 10.14
N GLU A 16 7.12 -5.38 9.22
CA GLU A 16 7.92 -4.64 8.26
C GLU A 16 8.90 -3.67 8.92
N PHE A 17 8.43 -2.86 9.88
CA PHE A 17 9.30 -1.95 10.62
C PHE A 17 10.30 -2.69 11.51
N THR A 18 9.90 -3.83 12.09
CA THR A 18 10.78 -4.66 12.90
C THR A 18 11.90 -5.27 12.03
N PHE A 19 11.56 -5.82 10.87
CA PHE A 19 12.56 -6.34 9.92
C PHE A 19 13.49 -5.23 9.41
N LEU A 20 12.94 -4.03 9.13
CA LEU A 20 13.77 -2.90 8.74
C LEU A 20 14.75 -2.51 9.87
N GLY A 21 14.28 -2.50 11.13
CA GLY A 21 15.11 -2.20 12.30
C GLY A 21 16.20 -3.22 12.60
N LEU A 22 16.06 -4.47 12.14
CA LEU A 22 17.08 -5.51 12.31
C LEU A 22 18.24 -5.39 11.30
N PHE A 23 18.00 -4.81 10.12
CA PHE A 23 18.95 -4.81 9.01
C PHE A 23 19.38 -3.40 8.55
N ALA A 24 18.73 -2.34 9.02
CA ALA A 24 19.06 -0.96 8.70
C ALA A 24 19.50 -0.21 9.97
N THR A 25 20.25 0.87 9.80
CA THR A 25 20.62 1.75 10.91
C THR A 25 19.40 2.51 11.43
N GLU A 26 19.43 2.92 12.71
CA GLU A 26 18.34 3.69 13.31
C GLU A 26 18.02 4.97 12.52
N TYR A 27 19.04 5.60 11.95
CA TYR A 27 18.90 6.78 11.09
C TYR A 27 18.10 6.45 9.80
N GLU A 28 18.41 5.35 9.13
CA GLU A 28 17.75 4.93 7.90
C GLU A 28 16.28 4.56 8.14
N VAL A 29 15.99 3.87 9.25
CA VAL A 29 14.62 3.58 9.68
C VAL A 29 13.85 4.87 9.94
N GLY A 30 14.50 5.85 10.58
CA GLY A 30 13.93 7.17 10.84
C GLY A 30 13.58 7.91 9.55
N VAL A 31 14.49 7.92 8.57
CA VAL A 31 14.28 8.55 7.26
C VAL A 31 13.12 7.89 6.51
N TYR A 32 13.10 6.55 6.45
CA TYR A 32 12.03 5.82 5.78
C TYR A 32 10.67 6.08 6.42
N SER A 33 10.57 5.98 7.75
CA SER A 33 9.31 6.20 8.46
C SER A 33 8.80 7.64 8.35
N ALA A 34 9.69 8.62 8.26
CA ALA A 34 9.31 10.00 8.00
C ALA A 34 8.68 10.14 6.59
N ILE A 35 9.38 9.67 5.55
CA ILE A 35 8.95 9.78 4.17
C ILE A 35 7.66 8.97 3.91
N TYR A 36 7.51 7.80 4.54
CA TYR A 36 6.32 6.96 4.46
C TYR A 36 5.05 7.69 4.91
N LYS A 37 5.15 8.70 5.78
CA LYS A 37 3.99 9.48 6.22
C LYS A 37 3.30 10.23 5.08
N ILE A 38 4.01 10.60 4.01
CA ILE A 38 3.42 11.33 2.87
C ILE A 38 2.34 10.48 2.18
N PRO A 39 2.63 9.30 1.61
CA PRO A 39 1.59 8.46 1.01
C PRO A 39 0.59 7.92 2.04
N TYR A 40 1.01 7.72 3.29
CA TYR A 40 0.12 7.28 4.36
C TYR A 40 -0.99 8.30 4.66
N MET A 41 -0.69 9.61 4.63
CA MET A 41 -1.70 10.65 4.76
C MET A 41 -2.74 10.59 3.63
N LEU A 42 -2.33 10.27 2.40
CA LEU A 42 -3.26 10.06 1.29
C LEU A 42 -4.12 8.81 1.49
N MET A 43 -3.55 7.76 2.08
CA MET A 43 -4.29 6.54 2.42
C MET A 43 -5.33 6.80 3.53
N LEU A 44 -5.04 7.69 4.48
CA LEU A 44 -6.02 8.13 5.48
C LEU A 44 -7.23 8.84 4.85
N LEU A 45 -7.04 9.58 3.75
CA LEU A 45 -8.14 10.18 3.00
C LEU A 45 -8.94 9.13 2.24
N TRP A 46 -8.29 8.08 1.73
CA TRP A 46 -8.95 6.99 1.03
C TRP A 46 -9.88 6.17 1.94
N THR A 47 -9.49 5.91 3.18
CA THR A 47 -10.22 5.03 4.11
C THR A 47 -11.69 5.42 4.30
N PRO A 48 -12.07 6.67 4.65
CA PRO A 48 -13.46 7.06 4.79
C PRO A 48 -14.22 7.00 3.46
N ILE A 49 -13.58 7.32 2.34
CA ILE A 49 -14.18 7.23 1.00
C ILE A 49 -14.57 5.77 0.71
N SER A 50 -13.65 4.83 0.95
CA SER A 50 -13.91 3.40 0.79
C SER A 50 -15.07 2.89 1.66
N GLN A 51 -15.16 3.37 2.90
CA GLN A 51 -16.23 3.02 3.83
C GLN A 51 -17.62 3.50 3.36
N VAL A 52 -17.71 4.66 2.72
CA VAL A 52 -18.97 5.18 2.13
C VAL A 52 -19.33 4.41 0.86
N ILE A 53 -18.37 4.01 0.05
CA ILE A 53 -18.61 3.27 -1.19
C ILE A 53 -19.07 1.83 -0.88
N TYR A 54 -18.54 1.19 0.17
CA TYR A 54 -18.78 -0.21 0.49
C TYR A 54 -20.26 -0.61 0.57
N PRO A 55 -21.15 0.06 1.35
CA PRO A 55 -22.55 -0.32 1.42
C PRO A 55 -23.29 -0.16 0.10
N ILE A 56 -22.90 0.83 -0.72
CA ILE A 56 -23.46 1.04 -2.06
C ILE A 56 -23.04 -0.12 -2.98
N SER A 57 -21.78 -0.49 -2.97
CA SER A 57 -21.23 -1.59 -3.75
C SER A 57 -21.87 -2.93 -3.37
N SER A 58 -21.89 -3.26 -2.09
CA SER A 58 -22.47 -4.51 -1.59
C SER A 58 -23.95 -4.65 -1.94
N LYS A 59 -24.75 -3.59 -1.75
CA LYS A 59 -26.17 -3.61 -2.10
C LYS A 59 -26.40 -3.83 -3.60
N ASN A 60 -25.62 -3.20 -4.45
CA ASN A 60 -25.78 -3.34 -5.90
C ASN A 60 -25.33 -4.72 -6.41
N ILE A 61 -24.23 -5.25 -5.88
CA ILE A 61 -23.72 -6.58 -6.25
C ILE A 61 -24.68 -7.69 -5.81
N THR A 62 -25.25 -7.60 -4.62
CA THR A 62 -26.20 -8.62 -4.11
C THR A 62 -27.51 -8.62 -4.89
N ASN A 63 -27.96 -7.49 -5.41
CA ASN A 63 -29.17 -7.40 -6.22
C ASN A 63 -28.97 -7.88 -7.67
N ASP A 64 -27.90 -7.47 -8.33
CA ASP A 64 -27.55 -7.85 -9.70
C ASP A 64 -26.02 -7.74 -9.85
N PHE A 65 -25.36 -8.89 -9.87
CA PHE A 65 -23.90 -8.96 -9.91
C PHE A 65 -23.31 -8.17 -11.08
N LYS A 66 -23.86 -8.30 -12.29
CA LYS A 66 -23.33 -7.62 -13.49
C LYS A 66 -23.47 -6.10 -13.40
N LYS A 67 -24.62 -5.61 -12.93
CA LYS A 67 -24.82 -4.17 -12.76
C LYS A 67 -23.97 -3.61 -11.61
N GLY A 68 -23.86 -4.36 -10.50
CA GLY A 68 -23.00 -3.99 -9.39
C GLY A 68 -21.54 -3.92 -9.78
N GLU A 69 -21.03 -4.92 -10.46
CA GLU A 69 -19.66 -4.94 -10.98
C GLU A 69 -19.39 -3.77 -11.94
N PHE A 70 -20.29 -3.50 -12.87
CA PHE A 70 -20.17 -2.36 -13.78
C PHE A 70 -20.09 -1.02 -13.03
N LEU A 71 -20.92 -0.83 -12.01
CA LEU A 71 -20.92 0.38 -11.16
C LEU A 71 -19.59 0.52 -10.42
N ILE A 72 -19.13 -0.56 -9.79
CA ILE A 72 -17.87 -0.58 -9.05
C ILE A 72 -16.69 -0.26 -9.96
N ASN A 73 -16.61 -0.90 -11.13
CA ASN A 73 -15.56 -0.65 -12.11
C ASN A 73 -15.55 0.81 -12.59
N ARG A 74 -16.73 1.44 -12.69
CA ARG A 74 -16.83 2.85 -13.07
C ARG A 74 -16.32 3.76 -11.93
N ILE A 75 -16.73 3.50 -10.69
CA ILE A 75 -16.25 4.24 -9.51
C ILE A 75 -14.73 4.05 -9.35
N GLN A 76 -14.24 2.82 -9.50
CA GLN A 76 -12.81 2.50 -9.44
C GLN A 76 -11.99 3.33 -10.43
N LYS A 77 -12.41 3.40 -11.70
CA LYS A 77 -11.72 4.19 -12.72
C LYS A 77 -11.65 5.67 -12.33
N VAL A 78 -12.76 6.24 -11.86
CA VAL A 78 -12.81 7.65 -11.45
C VAL A 78 -11.87 7.89 -10.26
N MET A 79 -11.91 7.02 -9.25
CA MET A 79 -11.06 7.14 -8.06
C MET A 79 -9.58 6.94 -8.38
N LEU A 80 -9.24 5.96 -9.23
CA LEU A 80 -7.85 5.77 -9.66
C LEU A 80 -7.32 6.98 -10.44
N ILE A 81 -8.11 7.59 -11.31
CA ILE A 81 -7.71 8.82 -12.03
C ILE A 81 -7.48 9.95 -11.02
N LEU A 82 -8.43 10.17 -10.09
CA LEU A 82 -8.32 11.22 -9.08
C LEU A 82 -7.06 11.06 -8.22
N PHE A 83 -6.84 9.87 -7.66
CA PHE A 83 -5.66 9.60 -6.83
C PHE A 83 -4.36 9.58 -7.64
N SER A 84 -4.39 9.20 -8.92
CA SER A 84 -3.24 9.31 -9.81
C SER A 84 -2.85 10.76 -10.05
N CYS A 85 -3.82 11.66 -10.27
CA CYS A 85 -3.54 13.10 -10.38
C CYS A 85 -2.92 13.66 -9.09
N ILE A 86 -3.47 13.29 -7.93
CA ILE A 86 -2.91 13.68 -6.62
C ILE A 86 -1.49 13.12 -6.45
N ALA A 87 -1.26 11.86 -6.79
CA ALA A 87 0.04 11.23 -6.70
C ALA A 87 1.08 11.91 -7.61
N VAL A 88 0.69 12.29 -8.83
CA VAL A 88 1.58 13.05 -9.73
C VAL A 88 1.91 14.43 -9.15
N CYS A 89 0.93 15.15 -8.61
CA CYS A 89 1.17 16.44 -7.95
C CYS A 89 2.13 16.29 -6.76
N VAL A 90 1.90 15.31 -5.90
CA VAL A 90 2.78 15.02 -4.76
C VAL A 90 4.17 14.58 -5.23
N GLY A 91 4.25 13.79 -6.29
CA GLY A 91 5.52 13.37 -6.90
C GLY A 91 6.34 14.56 -7.42
N ILE A 92 5.72 15.51 -8.11
CA ILE A 92 6.39 16.75 -8.57
C ILE A 92 6.86 17.58 -7.38
N LEU A 93 6.05 17.65 -6.33
CA LEU A 93 6.34 18.43 -5.11
C LEU A 93 7.12 17.62 -4.06
N ALA A 94 7.53 16.37 -4.34
CA ALA A 94 8.19 15.49 -3.38
C ALA A 94 9.43 16.13 -2.74
N LYS A 95 10.27 16.76 -3.54
CA LYS A 95 11.50 17.42 -3.08
C LYS A 95 11.21 18.58 -2.12
N PRO A 96 10.39 19.61 -2.47
CA PRO A 96 10.05 20.68 -1.53
C PRO A 96 9.23 20.18 -0.33
N LEU A 97 8.36 19.18 -0.49
CA LEU A 97 7.59 18.60 0.60
C LEU A 97 8.49 17.95 1.65
N CYS A 98 9.48 17.15 1.23
CA CYS A 98 10.45 16.56 2.17
C CYS A 98 11.23 17.65 2.92
N GLY A 99 11.62 18.73 2.25
CA GLY A 99 12.35 19.83 2.87
C GLY A 99 11.53 20.63 3.89
N VAL A 100 10.24 20.87 3.58
CA VAL A 100 9.35 21.62 4.47
C VAL A 100 8.86 20.81 5.64
N LEU A 101 8.50 19.52 5.42
CA LEU A 101 7.90 18.68 6.45
C LEU A 101 8.94 18.06 7.40
N PHE A 102 10.10 17.66 6.88
CA PHE A 102 11.08 16.88 7.63
C PHE A 102 12.44 17.56 7.77
N GLY A 103 12.70 18.60 6.99
CA GLY A 103 13.96 19.34 7.02
C GLY A 103 14.90 19.03 5.86
N LYS A 104 15.96 19.87 5.73
CA LYS A 104 16.87 19.81 4.58
C LYS A 104 17.62 18.48 4.41
N GLU A 105 17.87 17.77 5.49
CA GLU A 105 18.56 16.47 5.48
C GLU A 105 17.75 15.40 4.73
N TYR A 106 16.42 15.45 4.81
CA TYR A 106 15.54 14.50 4.16
C TYR A 106 15.33 14.75 2.66
N VAL A 107 15.73 15.92 2.18
CA VAL A 107 15.62 16.29 0.76
C VAL A 107 16.43 15.35 -0.15
N THR A 108 17.54 14.79 0.33
CA THR A 108 18.35 13.84 -0.42
C THR A 108 17.60 12.53 -0.72
N TYR A 109 16.64 12.16 0.12
CA TYR A 109 15.91 10.90 0.04
C TYR A 109 14.51 11.02 -0.59
N TYR A 110 14.18 12.15 -1.23
CA TYR A 110 12.86 12.41 -1.84
C TYR A 110 12.44 11.34 -2.85
N TYR A 111 13.37 10.66 -3.51
CA TYR A 111 13.10 9.61 -4.50
C TYR A 111 12.35 8.40 -3.92
N ILE A 112 12.40 8.18 -2.59
CA ILE A 112 11.66 7.11 -1.90
C ILE A 112 10.14 7.35 -1.98
N VAL A 113 9.70 8.59 -2.16
CA VAL A 113 8.28 8.93 -2.32
C VAL A 113 7.67 8.25 -3.55
N TYR A 114 8.39 8.14 -4.67
CA TYR A 114 7.84 7.62 -5.93
C TYR A 114 7.32 6.17 -5.85
N PRO A 115 8.13 5.19 -5.38
CA PRO A 115 7.63 3.84 -5.22
C PRO A 115 6.49 3.74 -4.21
N LEU A 116 6.50 4.57 -3.15
CA LEU A 116 5.43 4.59 -2.15
C LEU A 116 4.11 5.16 -2.70
N LEU A 117 4.15 6.12 -3.64
CA LEU A 117 2.96 6.58 -4.36
C LEU A 117 2.41 5.50 -5.30
N GLY A 118 3.27 4.72 -5.94
CA GLY A 118 2.87 3.55 -6.71
C GLY A 118 2.15 2.52 -5.82
N TRP A 119 2.72 2.21 -4.66
CA TRP A 119 2.09 1.34 -3.65
C TRP A 119 0.70 1.84 -3.23
N LEU A 120 0.53 3.13 -2.99
CA LEU A 120 -0.78 3.74 -2.69
C LEU A 120 -1.82 3.43 -3.78
N LEU A 121 -1.48 3.63 -5.05
CA LEU A 121 -2.39 3.40 -6.17
C LEU A 121 -2.76 1.93 -6.32
N LEU A 122 -1.79 1.03 -6.14
CA LEU A 122 -2.03 -0.42 -6.13
C LEU A 122 -2.91 -0.83 -4.96
N GLY A 123 -2.71 -0.27 -3.77
CA GLY A 123 -3.53 -0.51 -2.59
C GLY A 123 -4.99 -0.08 -2.79
N ILE A 124 -5.23 1.08 -3.42
CA ILE A 124 -6.58 1.54 -3.78
C ILE A 124 -7.21 0.56 -4.80
N ASN A 125 -6.47 0.17 -5.82
CA ASN A 125 -6.95 -0.79 -6.83
C ASN A 125 -7.33 -2.13 -6.19
N ASN A 126 -6.46 -2.68 -5.32
CA ASN A 126 -6.73 -3.92 -4.60
C ASN A 126 -7.95 -3.82 -3.67
N ASN A 127 -8.17 -2.68 -3.03
CA ASN A 127 -9.35 -2.44 -2.22
C ASN A 127 -10.64 -2.58 -3.03
N PHE A 128 -10.67 -2.07 -4.27
CA PHE A 128 -11.84 -2.23 -5.15
C PHE A 128 -12.08 -3.69 -5.52
N VAL A 129 -11.06 -4.41 -5.96
CA VAL A 129 -11.18 -5.81 -6.36
C VAL A 129 -11.50 -6.71 -5.16
N GLY A 130 -10.77 -6.54 -4.05
CA GLY A 130 -10.91 -7.38 -2.86
C GLY A 130 -12.14 -7.03 -2.03
N ILE A 131 -12.18 -5.82 -1.49
CA ILE A 131 -13.21 -5.45 -0.50
C ILE A 131 -14.51 -5.07 -1.18
N GLN A 132 -14.47 -4.19 -2.18
CA GLN A 132 -15.69 -3.68 -2.79
C GLN A 132 -16.40 -4.75 -3.64
N THR A 133 -15.64 -5.61 -4.35
CA THR A 133 -16.21 -6.63 -5.23
C THR A 133 -16.36 -7.98 -4.53
N LEU A 134 -15.27 -8.62 -4.09
CA LEU A 134 -15.32 -9.98 -3.53
C LEU A 134 -16.06 -10.01 -2.17
N VAL A 135 -15.64 -9.18 -1.21
CA VAL A 135 -16.29 -9.12 0.10
C VAL A 135 -17.71 -8.56 -0.05
N GLY A 136 -17.91 -7.56 -0.91
CA GLY A 136 -19.24 -7.02 -1.21
C GLY A 136 -20.20 -8.05 -1.81
N ALA A 137 -19.71 -9.04 -2.54
CA ALA A 137 -20.47 -10.17 -3.09
C ALA A 137 -20.67 -11.34 -2.10
N GLY A 138 -20.11 -11.26 -0.88
CA GLY A 138 -20.20 -12.32 0.15
C GLY A 138 -19.13 -13.41 0.05
N TYR A 139 -18.09 -13.24 -0.78
CA TYR A 139 -16.95 -14.15 -0.91
C TYR A 139 -15.83 -13.85 0.11
N ASP A 140 -16.21 -13.56 1.36
CA ASP A 140 -15.27 -13.22 2.45
C ASP A 140 -14.22 -14.29 2.71
N LYS A 141 -14.65 -15.58 2.63
CA LYS A 141 -13.78 -16.73 2.93
C LYS A 141 -12.71 -16.89 1.85
N GLU A 142 -13.08 -16.75 0.60
CA GLU A 142 -12.21 -16.86 -0.56
C GLU A 142 -11.18 -15.71 -0.56
N TYR A 143 -11.63 -14.49 -0.34
CA TYR A 143 -10.75 -13.33 -0.17
C TYR A 143 -9.77 -13.54 0.99
N GLY A 144 -10.25 -14.01 2.14
CA GLY A 144 -9.41 -14.30 3.31
C GLY A 144 -8.33 -15.34 3.02
N LYS A 145 -8.63 -16.39 2.25
CA LYS A 145 -7.63 -17.41 1.84
C LYS A 145 -6.58 -16.83 0.90
N CYS A 146 -7.01 -16.07 -0.14
CA CYS A 146 -6.09 -15.41 -1.06
C CYS A 146 -5.17 -14.44 -0.31
N PHE A 147 -5.72 -13.67 0.64
CA PHE A 147 -4.93 -12.78 1.47
C PHE A 147 -3.89 -13.51 2.32
N GLN A 148 -4.27 -14.62 2.97
CA GLN A 148 -3.33 -15.43 3.76
C GLN A 148 -2.19 -16.00 2.91
N ILE A 149 -2.51 -16.49 1.71
CA ILE A 149 -1.49 -16.98 0.76
C ILE A 149 -0.55 -15.82 0.37
N GLY A 150 -1.10 -14.65 0.05
CA GLY A 150 -0.33 -13.45 -0.24
C GLY A 150 0.64 -13.08 0.88
N VAL A 151 0.18 -13.12 2.14
CA VAL A 151 1.01 -12.86 3.33
C VAL A 151 2.19 -13.83 3.41
N VAL A 152 1.95 -15.13 3.25
CA VAL A 152 3.01 -16.16 3.30
C VAL A 152 4.03 -15.92 2.19
N ILE A 153 3.57 -15.67 0.97
CA ILE A 153 4.44 -15.37 -0.17
C ILE A 153 5.27 -14.10 0.11
N THR A 154 4.66 -13.04 0.65
CA THR A 154 5.35 -11.80 1.00
C THR A 154 6.46 -12.05 2.02
N ILE A 155 6.21 -12.83 3.06
CA ILE A 155 7.23 -13.18 4.07
C ILE A 155 8.40 -13.93 3.42
N ILE A 156 8.11 -14.91 2.57
CA ILE A 156 9.15 -15.69 1.87
C ILE A 156 9.99 -14.79 0.96
N ILE A 157 9.35 -13.96 0.15
CA ILE A 157 10.06 -13.06 -0.77
C ILE A 157 10.88 -12.02 0.00
N ASN A 158 10.35 -11.45 1.08
CA ASN A 158 11.10 -10.53 1.94
C ASN A 158 12.33 -11.19 2.56
N TYR A 159 12.22 -12.44 3.03
CA TYR A 159 13.34 -13.19 3.56
C TYR A 159 14.46 -13.37 2.52
N PHE A 160 14.10 -13.81 1.29
CA PHE A 160 15.07 -13.96 0.20
C PHE A 160 15.65 -12.61 -0.25
N ALA A 161 14.84 -11.55 -0.33
CA ALA A 161 15.29 -10.22 -0.71
C ALA A 161 16.32 -9.67 0.29
N ILE A 162 16.09 -9.84 1.59
CA ILE A 162 17.03 -9.45 2.65
C ILE A 162 18.35 -10.20 2.49
N LYS A 163 18.31 -11.53 2.33
CA LYS A 163 19.51 -12.35 2.17
C LYS A 163 20.33 -11.98 0.92
N MET A 164 19.66 -11.57 -0.15
CA MET A 164 20.35 -11.09 -1.36
C MET A 164 21.00 -9.71 -1.15
N VAL A 165 20.41 -8.84 -0.34
CA VAL A 165 20.93 -7.51 -0.02
C VAL A 165 22.14 -7.59 0.91
N GLU A 166 22.09 -8.43 1.93
CA GLU A 166 23.21 -8.70 2.84
C GLU A 166 24.46 -9.16 2.09
N ASN A 167 24.28 -9.99 1.06
CA ASN A 167 25.38 -10.54 0.25
C ASN A 167 25.97 -9.54 -0.75
N THR A 168 25.29 -8.41 -1.02
CA THR A 168 25.72 -7.46 -2.08
C THR A 168 26.27 -6.14 -1.53
N GLY A 169 26.30 -5.92 -0.21
CA GLY A 169 26.82 -4.69 0.41
C GLY A 169 26.11 -3.42 -0.07
N SER A 170 24.87 -3.54 -0.51
CA SER A 170 24.18 -2.49 -1.25
C SER A 170 23.44 -1.53 -0.35
N CYS A 171 23.56 -0.26 -0.70
CA CYS A 171 22.93 0.87 -0.05
C CYS A 171 21.44 0.68 0.24
N PHE A 172 20.97 1.23 1.36
CA PHE A 172 19.61 1.41 1.81
C PHE A 172 18.60 1.73 0.68
N SER A 173 18.99 2.56 -0.27
CA SER A 173 18.22 2.91 -1.46
C SER A 173 17.77 1.69 -2.28
N THR A 174 18.67 0.73 -2.50
CA THR A 174 18.38 -0.49 -3.26
C THR A 174 17.46 -1.42 -2.47
N TYR A 175 17.61 -1.47 -1.16
CA TYR A 175 16.74 -2.25 -0.26
C TYR A 175 15.30 -1.74 -0.27
N VAL A 176 15.11 -0.44 -0.10
CA VAL A 176 13.77 0.20 -0.10
C VAL A 176 13.07 0.04 -1.45
N VAL A 177 13.80 0.23 -2.56
CA VAL A 177 13.24 0.07 -3.91
C VAL A 177 12.87 -1.39 -4.18
N ARG A 178 13.74 -2.35 -3.86
CA ARG A 178 13.44 -3.80 -4.03
C ARG A 178 12.25 -4.23 -3.19
N ARG A 179 12.19 -3.81 -1.94
CA ARG A 179 11.10 -4.13 -1.04
C ARG A 179 9.77 -3.62 -1.54
N ASN A 180 9.71 -2.38 -2.02
CA ASN A 180 8.49 -1.84 -2.60
C ASN A 180 8.08 -2.62 -3.86
N ILE A 181 9.01 -3.01 -4.74
CA ILE A 181 8.71 -3.83 -5.92
C ILE A 181 8.09 -5.18 -5.51
N VAL A 182 8.60 -5.81 -4.46
CA VAL A 182 8.05 -7.09 -3.95
C VAL A 182 6.64 -6.91 -3.42
N ASN A 183 6.37 -5.84 -2.68
CA ASN A 183 5.02 -5.53 -2.22
C ASN A 183 4.06 -5.21 -3.38
N TYR A 184 4.55 -4.66 -4.49
CA TYR A 184 3.74 -4.42 -5.70
C TYR A 184 3.35 -5.69 -6.45
N ALA A 185 4.19 -6.71 -6.42
CA ALA A 185 3.93 -7.98 -7.11
C ALA A 185 2.85 -8.84 -6.43
N LEU A 186 2.49 -8.51 -5.19
CA LEU A 186 1.60 -9.29 -4.32
C LEU A 186 0.29 -8.58 -3.95
N VAL A 187 0.09 -7.36 -4.40
CA VAL A 187 -1.15 -6.59 -4.27
C VAL A 187 -1.91 -6.58 -5.58
#